data_62370b76eb6f4a9e97ae65a4a9e12437
#
_entry.id   62370b76eb6f4a9e97ae65a4a9e12437
#
_cell.length_a   1.000
_cell.length_b   1.000
_cell.length_c   1.000
_cell.angle_alpha   90.00
_cell.angle_beta   90.00
_cell.angle_gamma   90.00
#
_symmetry.space_group_name_H-M   'P 1'
#
loop_
_entity.id
_entity.type
_entity.pdbx_description
1 polymer ?
#
loop_
_entity_poly.entity_id
_entity_poly.type
_entity_poly.pdbx_seq_one_letter_code
_entity_poly.pdbx_strand_id
1 'polypeptide(L)' 'MAKIPENVLNVLGECRADGNLLYLPSVQLDRKTYTEVNKVLENMGGKWNRKAKAHVFAKDDDVAEMLENVLLTQEVKDL' A
#
# COMPACT_ATOMS: atom_id res chain seq x y z
N MET A 1 0.62 -13.36 11.29
CA MET A 1 0.59 -12.55 10.05
C MET A 1 -0.81 -12.60 9.46
N ALA A 2 -1.29 -11.48 8.96
CA ALA A 2 -2.63 -11.37 8.39
C ALA A 2 -2.58 -11.49 6.88
N LYS A 3 -3.48 -12.30 6.32
CA LYS A 3 -3.57 -12.49 4.89
C LYS A 3 -4.30 -11.31 4.25
N ILE A 4 -3.77 -10.82 3.13
CA ILE A 4 -4.35 -9.69 2.42
C ILE A 4 -5.49 -10.16 1.53
N PRO A 5 -6.69 -9.54 1.60
CA PRO A 5 -7.80 -9.89 0.71
C PRO A 5 -7.45 -9.66 -0.78
N GLU A 6 -8.05 -10.45 -1.66
CA GLU A 6 -7.78 -10.35 -3.09
C GLU A 6 -8.08 -8.98 -3.68
N ASN A 7 -9.17 -8.35 -3.25
CA ASN A 7 -9.52 -7.00 -3.72
C ASN A 7 -8.44 -5.98 -3.38
N VAL A 8 -7.80 -6.12 -2.22
CA VAL A 8 -6.70 -5.24 -1.81
C VAL A 8 -5.45 -5.54 -2.64
N LEU A 9 -5.15 -6.82 -2.86
CA LEU A 9 -4.01 -7.22 -3.70
C LEU A 9 -4.12 -6.65 -5.10
N ASN A 10 -5.31 -6.65 -5.68
CA ASN A 10 -5.55 -6.09 -7.01
C ASN A 10 -5.24 -4.59 -7.04
N VAL A 11 -5.65 -3.87 -6.00
CA VAL A 11 -5.35 -2.44 -5.91
C VAL A 11 -3.86 -2.20 -5.71
N LEU A 12 -3.22 -2.97 -4.84
CA LEU A 12 -1.78 -2.84 -4.60
C LEU A 12 -0.96 -3.10 -5.87
N GLY A 13 -1.41 -4.05 -6.69
CA GLY A 13 -0.76 -4.36 -7.95
C GLY A 13 -0.81 -3.22 -8.96
N GLU A 14 -1.76 -2.29 -8.80
CA GLU A 14 -1.91 -1.13 -9.68
C GLU A 14 -1.30 0.14 -9.08
N CYS A 15 -0.82 0.08 -7.83
CA CYS A 15 -0.18 1.22 -7.20
C CYS A 15 1.17 1.53 -7.85
N ARG A 16 1.51 2.81 -7.82
CA ARG A 16 2.79 3.28 -8.35
C ARG A 16 3.73 3.64 -7.21
N ALA A 17 4.93 3.11 -7.23
CA ALA A 17 5.95 3.43 -6.24
C ALA A 17 6.98 4.37 -6.84
N ASP A 18 7.38 5.37 -6.07
CA ASP A 18 8.42 6.34 -6.47
C ASP A 18 9.30 6.62 -5.25
N GLY A 19 10.45 5.93 -5.17
CA GLY A 19 11.34 6.02 -4.02
C GLY A 19 10.64 5.56 -2.74
N ASN A 20 10.43 6.47 -1.81
CA ASN A 20 9.71 6.19 -0.56
C ASN A 20 8.24 6.61 -0.59
N LEU A 21 7.72 6.92 -1.78
CA LEU A 21 6.32 7.32 -1.96
C LEU A 21 5.54 6.22 -2.67
N LEU A 22 4.27 6.07 -2.30
CA LEU A 22 3.38 5.14 -2.97
C LEU A 22 2.11 5.87 -3.37
N TYR A 23 1.82 5.87 -4.67
CA TYR A 23 0.64 6.49 -5.23
C TYR A 23 -0.44 5.45 -5.51
N LEU A 24 -1.64 5.69 -5.01
CA LEU A 24 -2.78 4.82 -5.30
C LEU A 24 -3.20 4.99 -6.76
N PRO A 25 -3.79 3.95 -7.37
CA PRO A 25 -4.26 4.05 -8.75
C PRO A 25 -5.41 5.05 -8.87
N SER A 26 -5.60 5.60 -10.07
CA SER A 26 -6.63 6.60 -10.34
C SER A 26 -8.02 5.98 -10.50
N VAL A 27 -8.23 4.76 -10.06
CA VAL A 27 -9.52 4.09 -10.10
C VAL A 27 -10.34 4.48 -8.88
N GLN A 28 -11.66 4.51 -9.07
CA GLN A 28 -12.57 4.79 -7.98
C GLN A 28 -12.73 3.55 -7.11
N LEU A 29 -12.26 3.64 -5.88
CA LEU A 29 -12.36 2.54 -4.92
C LEU A 29 -13.59 2.75 -4.03
N ASP A 30 -14.28 1.67 -3.68
CA ASP A 30 -15.32 1.74 -2.68
C ASP A 30 -14.67 1.98 -1.31
N ARG A 31 -15.47 2.52 -0.39
CA ARG A 31 -14.98 2.93 0.92
C ARG A 31 -14.31 1.79 1.69
N LYS A 32 -14.89 0.61 1.61
CA LYS A 32 -14.37 -0.57 2.30
C LYS A 32 -12.98 -0.96 1.78
N THR A 33 -12.85 -1.04 0.45
CA THR A 33 -11.58 -1.39 -0.18
C THR A 33 -10.52 -0.33 0.14
N TYR A 34 -10.89 0.94 0.04
CA TYR A 34 -9.98 2.04 0.35
C TYR A 34 -9.46 1.95 1.80
N THR A 35 -10.37 1.68 2.75
CA THR A 35 -9.99 1.54 4.15
C THR A 35 -9.05 0.37 4.37
N GLU A 36 -9.30 -0.76 3.73
CA GLU A 36 -8.45 -1.94 3.83
C GLU A 36 -7.06 -1.69 3.24
N VAL A 37 -7.00 -1.03 2.08
CA VAL A 37 -5.74 -0.67 1.45
C VAL A 37 -4.92 0.24 2.37
N ASN A 38 -5.56 1.24 2.97
CA ASN A 38 -4.89 2.13 3.90
C ASN A 38 -4.30 1.38 5.10
N LYS A 39 -5.05 0.43 5.65
CA LYS A 39 -4.57 -0.37 6.77
C LYS A 39 -3.32 -1.17 6.40
N VAL A 40 -3.32 -1.76 5.21
CA VAL A 40 -2.17 -2.52 4.73
C VAL A 40 -0.95 -1.60 4.58
N LEU A 41 -1.13 -0.44 3.96
CA LEU A 41 -0.04 0.51 3.75
C LEU A 41 0.49 1.07 5.07
N GLU A 42 -0.37 1.36 6.03
CA GLU A 42 0.05 1.80 7.36
C GLU A 42 0.83 0.70 8.08
N ASN A 43 0.40 -0.54 7.92
CA ASN A 43 1.08 -1.69 8.50
C ASN A 43 2.49 -1.86 7.93
N MET A 44 2.68 -1.48 6.67
CA MET A 44 3.99 -1.48 6.02
C MET A 44 4.87 -0.31 6.45
N GLY A 45 4.32 0.65 7.18
CA GLY A 45 5.06 1.82 7.65
C GLY A 45 4.76 3.10 6.88
N GLY A 46 3.78 3.07 5.97
CA GLY A 46 3.41 4.24 5.19
C GLY A 46 2.42 5.12 5.93
N LYS A 47 2.51 6.44 5.70
CA LYS A 47 1.59 7.42 6.26
C LYS A 47 1.06 8.31 5.15
N TRP A 48 -0.25 8.53 5.15
CA TRP A 48 -0.88 9.40 4.17
C TRP A 48 -0.37 10.83 4.30
N ASN A 49 0.06 11.41 3.18
CA ASN A 49 0.50 12.80 3.12
C ASN A 49 -0.41 13.57 2.15
N ARG A 50 -1.14 14.54 2.67
CA ARG A 50 -2.08 15.34 1.88
C ARG A 50 -1.40 16.14 0.78
N LYS A 51 -0.22 16.69 1.07
CA LYS A 51 0.50 17.53 0.11
C LYS A 51 1.03 16.72 -1.05
N ALA A 52 1.57 15.54 -0.75
CA ALA A 52 2.09 14.64 -1.78
C ALA A 52 0.98 13.83 -2.47
N LYS A 53 -0.20 13.74 -1.85
CA LYS A 53 -1.30 12.88 -2.29
C LYS A 53 -0.84 11.44 -2.45
N ALA A 54 -0.02 10.99 -1.52
CA ALA A 54 0.60 9.68 -1.54
C ALA A 54 0.89 9.22 -0.12
N HIS A 55 1.13 7.92 0.03
CA HIS A 55 1.62 7.38 1.29
C HIS A 55 3.14 7.55 1.32
N VAL A 56 3.65 8.13 2.42
CA VAL A 56 5.08 8.38 2.59
C VAL A 56 5.66 7.34 3.54
N PHE A 57 6.71 6.68 3.10
CA PHE A 57 7.43 5.68 3.89
C PHE A 57 8.73 6.28 4.42
N ALA A 58 9.50 5.49 5.15
CA ALA A 58 10.78 5.95 5.65
C ALA A 58 11.71 6.34 4.49
N LYS A 59 12.56 7.34 4.73
CA LYS A 59 13.40 7.92 3.70
C LYS A 59 14.29 6.90 2.97
N ASP A 60 14.71 5.86 3.69
CA ASP A 60 15.58 4.81 3.14
C ASP A 60 14.81 3.62 2.58
N ASP A 61 13.49 3.64 2.65
CA ASP A 61 12.67 2.54 2.17
C ASP A 61 12.55 2.57 0.65
N ASP A 62 12.71 1.39 0.06
CA ASP A 62 12.39 1.17 -1.35
C ASP A 62 10.98 0.59 -1.41
N VAL A 63 10.01 1.45 -1.62
CA VAL A 63 8.59 1.07 -1.60
C VAL A 63 8.27 0.09 -2.73
N ALA A 64 8.92 0.23 -3.88
CA ALA A 64 8.71 -0.70 -4.99
C ALA A 64 9.07 -2.13 -4.59
N GLU A 65 10.21 -2.30 -3.90
CA GLU A 65 10.62 -3.61 -3.41
C GLU A 65 9.70 -4.13 -2.32
N MET A 66 9.33 -3.26 -1.37
CA MET A 66 8.41 -3.61 -0.30
C MET A 66 7.07 -4.07 -0.86
N LEU A 67 6.55 -3.36 -1.84
CA LEU A 67 5.29 -3.68 -2.49
C LEU A 67 5.38 -5.02 -3.22
N GLU A 68 6.47 -5.26 -3.93
CA GLU A 68 6.70 -6.51 -4.61
C GLU A 68 6.71 -7.68 -3.63
N ASN A 69 7.41 -7.54 -2.51
CA ASN A 69 7.44 -8.58 -1.48
C ASN A 69 6.06 -8.86 -0.89
N VAL A 70 5.29 -7.83 -0.62
CA VAL A 70 3.92 -7.98 -0.10
C VAL A 70 3.04 -8.70 -1.11
N LEU A 71 3.16 -8.38 -2.40
CA LEU A 71 2.39 -9.04 -3.44
C LEU A 71 2.77 -10.51 -3.60
N LEU A 72 4.04 -10.84 -3.39
CA LEU A 72 4.51 -12.23 -3.45
C LEU A 72 4.03 -13.05 -2.26
N THR A 73 4.14 -12.53 -1.06
CA THR A 73 3.73 -13.23 0.16
C THR A 73 2.23 -13.16 0.41
N GLN A 74 1.58 -12.10 -0.07
CA GLN A 74 0.16 -11.82 0.14
C GLN A 74 -0.20 -11.71 1.62
N GLU A 75 0.74 -11.32 2.46
CA GLU A 75 0.57 -11.20 3.90
C GLU A 75 1.24 -9.94 4.44
N VAL A 76 0.69 -9.41 5.54
CA VAL A 76 1.30 -8.34 6.33
C VAL A 76 1.33 -8.77 7.78
N LYS A 77 2.12 -8.09 8.61
CA LYS A 77 2.33 -8.49 10.00
C LYS A 77 1.04 -8.56 10.81
N ASP A 78 0.24 -7.51 10.77
CA ASP A 78 -1.04 -7.44 11.50
C ASP A 78 -1.97 -6.47 10.80
N LEU A 79 -3.23 -6.81 10.73
CA LEU A 79 -4.25 -5.90 10.23
C LEU A 79 -5.22 -5.50 11.33
#